data_9938bf0d2010ebc7ecfe28ffae078cfa
#
_entry.id   9938bf0d2010ebc7ecfe28ffae078cfa
#
_cell.length_a   1.000
_cell.length_b   1.000
_cell.length_c   1.000
_cell.angle_alpha   90.00
_cell.angle_beta   90.00
_cell.angle_gamma   90.00
#
_symmetry.space_group_name_H-M   'P 1'
#
loop_
_entity.id
_entity.type
_entity.pdbx_description
1 polymer ?
#
loop_
_entity_poly.entity_id
_entity_poly.type
_entity_poly.pdbx_seq_one_letter_code
_entity_poly.pdbx_strand_id
1 'polypeptide(L)'
;MATITKNRSKLRQFGSAPYGNLSILTYQIKTNASGALLDSNSTAAIASGDKLDLGPLPEGMSLDEAIVTVSTAMTASVTGKLGFEYEDGVDSAEVPQDDDYFFAATTLAAAAILRKANTAAPVVLPKPARLILTTGGAANAKASQIDVRVIGELVGAR
;
A
#
# COMPACT_ATOMS: atom_id res chain seq x y z
N MET A 1 5.50 17.13 0.59
CA MET A 1 4.97 15.75 0.44
C MET A 1 4.11 15.71 -0.80
N ALA A 2 4.50 14.90 -1.77
CA ALA A 2 3.72 14.67 -2.98
C ALA A 2 2.93 13.36 -2.85
N THR A 3 1.77 13.26 -3.49
CA THR A 3 1.04 12.00 -3.66
C THR A 3 1.32 11.47 -5.05
N ILE A 4 1.94 10.29 -5.14
CA ILE A 4 2.25 9.62 -6.39
C ILE A 4 1.27 8.47 -6.57
N THR A 5 0.42 8.58 -7.60
CA THR A 5 -0.65 7.61 -7.85
C THR A 5 -0.24 6.65 -8.96
N LYS A 6 -0.42 5.36 -8.73
CA LYS A 6 -0.26 4.34 -9.77
C LYS A 6 -1.35 4.45 -10.82
N ASN A 7 -0.98 4.16 -12.07
CA ASN A 7 -1.97 4.03 -13.13
C ASN A 7 -2.86 2.81 -12.87
N ARG A 8 -4.11 3.05 -12.48
CA ARG A 8 -5.07 2.01 -12.08
C ARG A 8 -5.40 1.02 -13.21
N SER A 9 -5.27 1.41 -14.46
CA SER A 9 -5.46 0.49 -15.59
C SER A 9 -4.39 -0.60 -15.69
N LYS A 10 -3.28 -0.45 -14.98
CA LYS A 10 -2.17 -1.40 -14.90
C LYS A 10 -2.18 -2.28 -13.64
N LEU A 11 -3.17 -2.11 -12.77
CA LEU A 11 -3.28 -2.93 -11.57
C LEU A 11 -3.63 -4.37 -11.94
N ARG A 12 -2.88 -5.30 -11.36
CA ARG A 12 -3.12 -6.75 -11.51
C ARG A 12 -4.01 -7.22 -10.37
N GLN A 13 -5.31 -6.99 -10.51
CA GLN A 13 -6.29 -7.49 -9.56
C GLN A 13 -7.13 -8.57 -10.23
N PHE A 14 -7.40 -9.63 -9.50
CA PHE A 14 -8.30 -10.68 -9.96
C PHE A 14 -9.73 -10.28 -9.61
N GLY A 15 -10.50 -9.89 -10.62
CA GLY A 15 -11.86 -9.39 -10.46
C GLY A 15 -11.90 -7.93 -9.96
N SER A 16 -13.09 -7.39 -9.82
CA SER A 16 -13.34 -6.02 -9.37
C SER A 16 -13.41 -5.89 -7.84
N ALA A 17 -13.71 -6.98 -7.15
CA ALA A 17 -13.75 -7.06 -5.69
C ALA A 17 -13.64 -8.52 -5.23
N PRO A 18 -13.01 -8.78 -4.07
CA PRO A 18 -13.09 -10.09 -3.40
C PRO A 18 -14.55 -10.35 -2.98
N TYR A 19 -15.00 -11.59 -3.02
CA TYR A 19 -16.39 -11.93 -2.74
C TYR A 19 -16.50 -13.14 -1.82
N GLY A 20 -16.98 -12.91 -0.57
CA GLY A 20 -17.48 -13.93 0.35
C GLY A 20 -16.46 -14.94 0.90
N ASN A 21 -15.20 -14.89 0.50
CA ASN A 21 -14.14 -15.77 0.99
C ASN A 21 -12.86 -14.95 1.20
N LEU A 22 -11.93 -15.53 1.95
CA LEU A 22 -10.60 -14.94 2.10
C LEU A 22 -9.97 -14.74 0.72
N SER A 23 -9.69 -13.50 0.40
CA SER A 23 -9.18 -13.08 -0.91
C SER A 23 -7.88 -12.31 -0.76
N ILE A 24 -7.11 -12.26 -1.84
CA ILE A 24 -5.82 -11.55 -1.87
C ILE A 24 -5.90 -10.48 -2.95
N LEU A 25 -5.69 -9.22 -2.54
CA LEU A 25 -5.43 -8.12 -3.47
C LEU A 25 -3.91 -7.95 -3.62
N THR A 26 -3.46 -7.85 -4.87
CA THR A 26 -2.03 -7.75 -5.17
C THR A 26 -1.70 -6.42 -5.80
N TYR A 27 -0.67 -5.77 -5.27
CA TYR A 27 -0.14 -4.50 -5.74
C TYR A 27 1.36 -4.63 -5.97
N GLN A 28 1.90 -3.90 -6.94
CA GLN A 28 3.33 -3.93 -7.23
C GLN A 28 3.89 -2.51 -7.30
N ILE A 29 4.97 -2.28 -6.60
CA ILE A 29 5.79 -1.07 -6.68
C ILE A 29 7.03 -1.45 -7.49
N LYS A 30 7.21 -0.80 -8.63
CA LYS A 30 8.39 -0.94 -9.47
C LYS A 30 8.94 0.43 -9.79
N THR A 31 10.24 0.62 -9.60
CA THR A 31 10.90 1.89 -9.94
C THR A 31 11.91 1.70 -11.06
N ASN A 32 12.17 2.77 -11.80
CA ASN A 32 13.23 2.82 -12.81
C ASN A 32 14.61 3.07 -12.17
N ALA A 33 15.64 3.17 -12.99
CA ALA A 33 17.02 3.36 -12.53
C ALA A 33 17.24 4.69 -11.76
N SER A 34 16.39 5.70 -11.98
CA SER A 34 16.42 6.97 -11.25
C SER A 34 15.54 6.99 -9.99
N GLY A 35 14.88 5.87 -9.66
CA GLY A 35 14.04 5.75 -8.48
C GLY A 35 12.61 6.24 -8.65
N ALA A 36 12.18 6.63 -9.85
CA ALA A 36 10.81 7.02 -10.13
C ALA A 36 9.88 5.81 -10.24
N LEU A 37 8.66 5.94 -9.71
CA LEU A 37 7.65 4.89 -9.76
C LEU A 37 7.16 4.67 -11.20
N LEU A 38 7.25 3.45 -11.69
CA LEU A 38 6.72 3.07 -13.00
C LEU A 38 5.20 2.98 -12.96
N ASP A 39 4.57 3.21 -14.11
CA ASP A 39 3.11 3.19 -14.28
C ASP A 39 2.39 4.13 -13.28
N SER A 40 2.94 5.32 -13.09
CA SER A 40 2.40 6.36 -12.20
C SER A 40 2.19 7.68 -12.93
N ASN A 41 1.61 8.65 -12.24
CA ASN A 41 1.42 10.02 -12.71
C ASN A 41 2.67 10.91 -12.54
N SER A 42 3.78 10.37 -12.01
CA SER A 42 5.01 11.10 -11.73
C SER A 42 6.21 10.44 -12.40
N THR A 43 7.12 11.25 -12.92
CA THR A 43 8.42 10.82 -13.44
C THR A 43 9.57 11.15 -12.48
N ALA A 44 9.28 11.84 -11.37
CA ALA A 44 10.26 12.16 -10.34
C ALA A 44 10.59 10.93 -9.48
N ALA A 45 11.83 10.89 -8.99
CA ALA A 45 12.22 9.91 -7.99
C ALA A 45 11.32 10.00 -6.75
N ILE A 46 11.00 8.87 -6.13
CA ILE A 46 10.24 8.83 -4.89
C ILE A 46 11.07 9.51 -3.80
N ALA A 47 10.57 10.61 -3.25
CA ALA A 47 11.21 11.35 -2.18
C ALA A 47 10.79 10.83 -0.79
N SER A 48 11.57 11.18 0.22
CA SER A 48 11.17 10.93 1.61
C SER A 48 9.92 11.73 1.95
N GLY A 49 8.92 11.07 2.51
CA GLY A 49 7.62 11.65 2.84
C GLY A 49 6.59 11.56 1.72
N ASP A 50 6.93 11.03 0.55
CA ASP A 50 5.94 10.83 -0.51
C ASP A 50 4.99 9.68 -0.16
N LYS A 51 3.73 9.87 -0.53
CA LYS A 51 2.66 8.90 -0.38
C LYS A 51 2.39 8.24 -1.73
N LEU A 52 2.53 6.94 -1.78
CA LEU A 52 2.24 6.12 -2.96
C LEU A 52 0.82 5.54 -2.81
N ASP A 53 -0.10 5.97 -3.67
CA ASP A 53 -1.42 5.33 -3.82
C ASP A 53 -1.24 4.06 -4.66
N LEU A 54 -1.35 2.91 -4.03
CA LEU A 54 -1.13 1.62 -4.67
C LEU A 54 -2.39 1.11 -5.38
N GLY A 55 -3.57 1.51 -4.91
CA GLY A 55 -4.83 1.17 -5.53
C GLY A 55 -5.99 1.00 -4.54
N PRO A 56 -7.19 0.69 -5.05
CA PRO A 56 -8.42 0.68 -4.26
C PRO A 56 -8.48 -0.49 -3.29
N LEU A 57 -9.10 -0.23 -2.14
CA LEU A 57 -9.61 -1.21 -1.18
C LEU A 57 -11.14 -1.04 -1.15
N PRO A 58 -11.92 -2.10 -1.43
CA PRO A 58 -13.37 -1.97 -1.52
C PRO A 58 -14.03 -1.75 -0.15
N GLU A 59 -15.15 -1.02 -0.16
CA GLU A 59 -16.06 -0.94 0.99
C GLU A 59 -16.49 -2.35 1.43
N GLY A 60 -16.66 -2.55 2.72
CA GLY A 60 -17.05 -3.84 3.30
C GLY A 60 -15.93 -4.89 3.32
N MET A 61 -14.69 -4.51 2.99
CA MET A 61 -13.55 -5.41 3.11
C MET A 61 -13.01 -5.41 4.54
N SER A 62 -12.90 -6.60 5.12
CA SER A 62 -12.11 -6.83 6.34
C SER A 62 -10.62 -6.81 6.00
N LEU A 63 -9.85 -6.02 6.72
CA LEU A 63 -8.39 -5.91 6.53
C LEU A 63 -7.67 -6.82 7.55
N ASP A 64 -7.35 -8.04 7.15
CA ASP A 64 -6.79 -9.04 8.07
C ASP A 64 -5.25 -8.98 8.13
N GLU A 65 -4.58 -9.12 6.99
CA GLU A 65 -3.12 -9.16 6.92
C GLU A 65 -2.60 -8.47 5.66
N ALA A 66 -1.37 -7.96 5.72
CA ALA A 66 -0.60 -7.62 4.55
C ALA A 66 0.77 -8.29 4.56
N ILE A 67 1.20 -8.74 3.38
CA ILE A 67 2.53 -9.29 3.14
C ILE A 67 3.24 -8.38 2.14
N VAL A 68 4.39 -7.86 2.54
CA VAL A 68 5.27 -7.05 1.67
C VAL A 68 6.51 -7.85 1.36
N THR A 69 6.75 -8.12 0.08
CA THR A 69 7.93 -8.82 -0.41
C THR A 69 8.84 -7.83 -1.11
N VAL A 70 9.95 -7.49 -0.51
CA VAL A 70 11.00 -6.67 -1.12
C VAL A 70 11.95 -7.61 -1.87
N SER A 71 11.76 -7.75 -3.19
CA SER A 71 12.61 -8.59 -4.04
C SER A 71 13.84 -7.84 -4.54
N THR A 72 13.69 -6.54 -4.82
CA THR A 72 14.80 -5.64 -5.14
C THR A 72 14.68 -4.41 -4.25
N ALA A 73 15.63 -4.25 -3.35
CA ALA A 73 15.63 -3.23 -2.32
C ALA A 73 15.68 -1.80 -2.89
N MET A 74 15.07 -0.88 -2.18
CA MET A 74 15.23 0.57 -2.41
C MET A 74 16.59 1.07 -1.96
N THR A 75 16.88 2.35 -2.17
CA THR A 75 18.10 3.01 -1.71
C THR A 75 18.26 2.85 -0.19
N ALA A 76 19.49 2.87 0.27
CA ALA A 76 19.80 2.80 1.70
C ALA A 76 19.02 3.83 2.52
N SER A 77 18.59 3.45 3.70
CA SER A 77 17.80 4.25 4.64
C SER A 77 16.36 4.57 4.20
N VAL A 78 15.89 4.09 3.04
CA VAL A 78 14.47 4.22 2.68
C VAL A 78 13.65 3.32 3.60
N THR A 79 12.62 3.91 4.21
CA THR A 79 11.62 3.21 5.02
C THR A 79 10.24 3.38 4.39
N GLY A 80 9.29 2.56 4.82
CA GLY A 80 7.89 2.67 4.40
C GLY A 80 6.93 2.34 5.53
N LYS A 81 5.82 3.06 5.58
CA LYS A 81 4.63 2.74 6.34
C LYS A 81 3.56 2.25 5.37
N LEU A 82 2.82 1.22 5.73
CA LEU A 82 1.73 0.70 4.90
C LEU A 82 0.42 0.76 5.67
N GLY A 83 -0.54 1.46 5.11
CA GLY A 83 -1.85 1.61 5.68
C GLY A 83 -2.89 1.98 4.64
N PHE A 84 -3.95 2.63 5.06
CA PHE A 84 -5.04 3.03 4.17
C PHE A 84 -5.52 4.45 4.46
N GLU A 85 -6.11 5.06 3.44
CA GLU A 85 -6.87 6.30 3.57
C GLU A 85 -8.14 6.21 2.71
N TYR A 86 -9.18 6.97 3.07
CA TYR A 86 -10.44 6.95 2.33
C TYR A 86 -10.33 7.71 1.01
N GLU A 87 -11.04 7.22 -0.02
CA GLU A 87 -11.01 7.83 -1.36
C GLU A 87 -11.60 9.24 -1.39
N ASP A 88 -12.59 9.52 -0.52
CA ASP A 88 -13.23 10.83 -0.40
C ASP A 88 -12.40 11.86 0.39
N GLY A 89 -11.28 11.42 0.98
CA GLY A 89 -10.41 12.26 1.81
C GLY A 89 -11.00 12.66 3.17
N VAL A 90 -12.15 12.09 3.55
CA VAL A 90 -12.81 12.36 4.83
C VAL A 90 -12.61 11.17 5.75
N ASP A 91 -12.18 11.42 6.98
CA ASP A 91 -12.00 10.36 7.97
C ASP A 91 -13.34 9.77 8.44
N SER A 92 -13.30 8.56 8.99
CA SER A 92 -14.46 7.89 9.59
C SER A 92 -14.26 7.75 11.09
N ALA A 93 -15.28 8.12 11.86
CA ALA A 93 -15.27 7.95 13.31
C ALA A 93 -15.37 6.47 13.74
N GLU A 94 -15.95 5.61 12.88
CA GLU A 94 -16.09 4.18 13.15
C GLU A 94 -14.78 3.42 12.97
N VAL A 95 -14.08 3.70 11.86
CA VAL A 95 -12.77 3.14 11.53
C VAL A 95 -11.91 4.30 11.03
N PRO A 96 -11.14 4.96 11.91
CA PRO A 96 -10.24 6.02 11.49
C PRO A 96 -9.22 5.54 10.47
N GLN A 97 -8.95 6.38 9.45
CA GLN A 97 -7.89 6.08 8.49
C GLN A 97 -6.54 6.04 9.21
N ASP A 98 -5.68 5.13 8.75
CA ASP A 98 -4.42 4.85 9.42
C ASP A 98 -3.32 4.56 8.39
N ASP A 99 -2.32 5.42 8.30
CA ASP A 99 -1.24 5.31 7.31
C ASP A 99 -0.20 4.25 7.65
N ASP A 100 -0.28 3.66 8.83
CA ASP A 100 0.61 2.58 9.30
C ASP A 100 -0.13 1.34 9.86
N TYR A 101 -1.41 1.19 9.49
CA TYR A 101 -2.28 0.09 9.93
C TYR A 101 -1.66 -1.31 9.78
N PHE A 102 -0.98 -1.59 8.68
CA PHE A 102 -0.32 -2.88 8.45
C PHE A 102 1.13 -2.88 8.94
N PHE A 103 1.85 -1.79 8.71
CA PHE A 103 3.25 -1.65 9.07
C PHE A 103 3.55 -0.22 9.51
N ALA A 104 4.10 -0.07 10.70
CA ALA A 104 4.83 1.13 11.07
C ALA A 104 6.10 1.28 10.21
N ALA A 105 6.81 2.40 10.35
CA ALA A 105 8.01 2.66 9.56
C ALA A 105 9.01 1.49 9.65
N THR A 106 9.16 0.77 8.53
CA THR A 106 10.06 -0.37 8.40
C THR A 106 11.00 -0.19 7.21
N THR A 107 12.15 -0.85 7.24
CA THR A 107 13.14 -0.70 6.16
C THR A 107 12.71 -1.37 4.87
N LEU A 108 12.83 -0.64 3.76
CA LEU A 108 12.70 -1.13 2.40
C LEU A 108 14.06 -1.22 1.68
N ALA A 109 15.14 -0.95 2.42
CA ALA A 109 16.51 -0.91 1.92
C ALA A 109 17.18 -2.30 1.88
N ALA A 110 16.48 -3.36 2.26
CA ALA A 110 16.97 -4.73 2.21
C ALA A 110 15.91 -5.67 1.64
N ALA A 111 16.33 -6.72 0.94
CA ALA A 111 15.44 -7.78 0.50
C ALA A 111 14.87 -8.51 1.73
N ALA A 112 13.56 -8.61 1.81
CA ALA A 112 12.86 -9.18 2.96
C ALA A 112 11.41 -9.56 2.61
N ILE A 113 10.83 -10.42 3.44
CA ILE A 113 9.38 -10.65 3.49
C ILE A 113 8.90 -10.10 4.84
N LEU A 114 8.03 -9.10 4.78
CA LEU A 114 7.45 -8.43 5.94
C LEU A 114 5.99 -8.85 6.07
N ARG A 115 5.55 -9.09 7.29
CA ARG A 115 4.15 -9.42 7.60
C ARG A 115 3.63 -8.45 8.65
N LYS A 116 2.31 -8.26 8.69
CA LYS A 116 1.65 -7.43 9.71
C LYS A 116 2.06 -7.92 11.11
N ALA A 117 2.72 -7.05 11.85
CA ALA A 117 3.24 -7.36 13.18
C ALA A 117 2.38 -6.78 14.32
N ASN A 118 1.38 -5.95 14.01
CA ASN A 118 0.54 -5.36 15.03
C ASN A 118 -0.52 -6.36 15.53
N THR A 119 -0.99 -6.15 16.75
CA THR A 119 -2.03 -6.95 17.40
C THR A 119 -3.43 -6.35 17.23
N ALA A 120 -3.58 -5.31 16.40
CA ALA A 120 -4.88 -4.71 16.16
C ALA A 120 -5.84 -5.71 15.52
N ALA A 121 -7.07 -5.73 16.00
CA ALA A 121 -8.13 -6.54 15.42
C ALA A 121 -8.37 -6.13 13.96
N PRO A 122 -8.78 -7.07 13.08
CA PRO A 122 -9.21 -6.72 11.74
C PRO A 122 -10.32 -5.68 11.76
N VAL A 123 -10.23 -4.70 10.85
CA VAL A 123 -11.26 -3.68 10.67
C VAL A 123 -12.00 -3.91 9.37
N VAL A 124 -13.30 -3.61 9.36
CA VAL A 124 -14.12 -3.65 8.14
C VAL A 124 -14.27 -2.22 7.63
N LEU A 125 -13.86 -1.98 6.40
CA LEU A 125 -13.91 -0.65 5.80
C LEU A 125 -15.36 -0.19 5.62
N PRO A 126 -15.78 0.93 6.25
CA PRO A 126 -17.16 1.42 6.16
C PRO A 126 -17.45 2.14 4.83
N LYS A 127 -16.43 2.44 4.04
CA LYS A 127 -16.52 3.10 2.74
C LYS A 127 -15.28 2.81 1.89
N PRO A 128 -15.28 3.12 0.58
CA PRO A 128 -14.14 2.87 -0.29
C PRO A 128 -12.88 3.56 0.20
N ALA A 129 -11.78 2.82 0.21
CA ALA A 129 -10.47 3.30 0.63
C ALA A 129 -9.41 2.99 -0.44
N ARG A 130 -8.21 3.43 -0.21
CA ARG A 130 -7.03 3.11 -1.02
C ARG A 130 -5.89 2.65 -0.13
N LEU A 131 -5.13 1.69 -0.63
CA LEU A 131 -3.91 1.25 0.00
C LEU A 131 -2.81 2.28 -0.26
N ILE A 132 -2.19 2.77 0.79
CA ILE A 132 -1.12 3.75 0.70
C ILE A 132 0.17 3.21 1.30
N LEU A 133 1.30 3.52 0.64
CA LEU A 133 2.63 3.38 1.21
C LEU A 133 3.24 4.77 1.36
N THR A 134 3.52 5.19 2.60
CA THR A 134 4.20 6.45 2.90
C THR A 134 5.68 6.19 3.09
N THR A 135 6.52 6.80 2.24
CA THR A 135 7.97 6.64 2.29
C THR A 135 8.60 7.55 3.32
N GLY A 136 9.77 7.16 3.82
CA GLY A 136 10.54 7.95 4.79
C GLY A 136 12.04 7.70 4.67
N GLY A 137 12.80 8.35 5.53
CA GLY A 137 14.25 8.21 5.62
C GLY A 137 14.99 8.92 4.49
N ALA A 138 15.13 8.28 3.33
CA ALA A 138 15.83 8.84 2.17
C ALA A 138 14.96 8.79 0.91
N ALA A 139 15.37 9.51 -0.14
CA ALA A 139 14.79 9.36 -1.47
C ALA A 139 15.28 8.06 -2.13
N ASN A 140 14.42 7.44 -2.94
CA ASN A 140 14.84 6.31 -3.75
C ASN A 140 15.60 6.81 -5.00
N ALA A 141 16.75 6.26 -5.29
CA ALA A 141 17.61 6.66 -6.42
C ALA A 141 18.03 5.46 -7.29
N LYS A 142 17.30 4.36 -7.24
CA LYS A 142 17.60 3.17 -8.04
C LYS A 142 16.36 2.36 -8.39
N ALA A 143 16.53 1.44 -9.31
CA ALA A 143 15.51 0.45 -9.63
C ALA A 143 15.24 -0.43 -8.40
N SER A 144 13.96 -0.65 -8.10
CA SER A 144 13.51 -1.51 -7.01
C SER A 144 12.22 -2.24 -7.38
N GLN A 145 11.93 -3.33 -6.69
CA GLN A 145 10.70 -4.07 -6.85
C GLN A 145 10.19 -4.55 -5.50
N ILE A 146 8.95 -4.18 -5.21
CA ILE A 146 8.24 -4.56 -3.98
C ILE A 146 6.85 -5.02 -4.39
N ASP A 147 6.47 -6.22 -3.94
CA ASP A 147 5.15 -6.78 -4.14
C ASP A 147 4.39 -6.74 -2.81
N VAL A 148 3.20 -6.15 -2.82
CA VAL A 148 2.32 -6.02 -1.66
C VAL A 148 1.09 -6.89 -1.89
N ARG A 149 0.75 -7.71 -0.90
CA ARG A 149 -0.45 -8.53 -0.89
C ARG A 149 -1.26 -8.17 0.34
N VAL A 150 -2.50 -7.74 0.15
CA VAL A 150 -3.45 -7.51 1.24
C VAL A 150 -4.42 -8.69 1.24
N ILE A 151 -4.54 -9.30 2.40
CA ILE A 151 -5.42 -10.45 2.64
C ILE A 151 -6.62 -9.95 3.42
N GLY A 152 -7.80 -10.32 2.98
CA GLY A 152 -9.04 -9.92 3.63
C GLY A 152 -10.26 -10.59 3.03
N GLU A 153 -11.39 -10.36 3.66
CA GLU A 153 -12.68 -10.90 3.25
C GLU A 153 -13.64 -9.76 2.93
N LEU A 154 -14.44 -9.89 1.88
CA LEU A 154 -15.54 -8.97 1.62
C LEU A 154 -16.78 -9.42 2.38
N VAL A 155 -17.02 -8.80 3.53
CA VAL A 155 -18.16 -9.14 4.41
C VAL A 155 -19.43 -8.35 4.07
N GLY A 156 -19.36 -7.45 3.10
CA GLY A 156 -20.44 -6.59 2.65
C GLY A 156 -20.41 -5.19 3.26
N ALA A 157 -21.03 -4.25 2.55
CA ALA A 157 -21.21 -2.89 3.04
C ALA A 157 -22.11 -2.89 4.29
N ARG A 158 -21.82 -2.02 5.23
CA ARG A 158 -22.60 -1.83 6.48
C ARG A 158 -23.62 -0.73 6.33
#